data_d59a717a3b9af0a8f276c446c57ea653
#
_entry.id   d59a717a3b9af0a8f276c446c57ea653
#
_cell.length_a   1.000
_cell.length_b   1.000
_cell.length_c   1.000
_cell.angle_alpha   90.00
_cell.angle_beta   90.00
_cell.angle_gamma   90.00
#
_symmetry.space_group_name_H-M   'P 1'
#
loop_
_entity.id
_entity.type
_entity.pdbx_description
1 polymer ?
#
loop_
_entity_poly.entity_id
_entity_poly.type
_entity_poly.pdbx_seq_one_letter_code
_entity_poly.pdbx_strand_id
1 'polypeptide(L)'
;FLTVRDSDKHEVSDIARKFSSLGFKLYATEGTAKVLESSGLEVTTVSKIHEGEENTLTLLESGKVNYILSTSTNGRIPANDDVKIRRRACMLGIPTMTSIDTANALADSLMSRYSENSTELIDINNRRSVKRKLHFIKMQGCGNDYIYIDCFDSEIDSPEFLSVVLSDRHFGIGGDGIVLICPSRVADAKMRMFNKDGSEGMMC
;
A
#
# COMPACT_ATOMS: atom_id res chain seq x y z
N PHE A 1 10.91 -2.87 18.66
CA PHE A 1 10.91 -1.78 19.65
C PHE A 1 9.74 -0.83 19.39
N LEU A 2 9.04 -0.43 20.46
CA LEU A 2 7.83 0.41 20.41
C LEU A 2 8.01 1.69 21.24
N THR A 3 7.73 2.82 20.63
CA THR A 3 7.66 4.13 21.28
C THR A 3 6.55 4.94 20.62
N VAL A 4 5.44 5.10 21.31
CA VAL A 4 4.26 5.76 20.74
C VAL A 4 3.83 6.96 21.57
N ARG A 5 3.25 7.94 20.89
CA ARG A 5 2.63 9.11 21.55
C ARG A 5 1.37 8.69 22.32
N ASP A 6 0.94 9.52 23.26
CA ASP A 6 -0.16 9.20 24.15
C ASP A 6 -1.49 8.92 23.44
N SER A 7 -1.77 9.61 22.33
CA SER A 7 -2.98 9.39 21.53
C SER A 7 -3.06 7.99 20.92
N ASP A 8 -1.92 7.35 20.67
CA ASP A 8 -1.85 6.07 19.95
C ASP A 8 -1.72 4.88 20.92
N LYS A 9 -1.64 5.14 22.23
CA LYS A 9 -1.44 4.10 23.25
C LYS A 9 -2.58 3.09 23.36
N HIS A 10 -3.80 3.48 22.99
CA HIS A 10 -4.95 2.58 23.06
C HIS A 10 -4.94 1.51 21.95
N GLU A 11 -4.32 1.82 20.79
CA GLU A 11 -4.26 0.89 19.65
C GLU A 11 -3.00 0.03 19.65
N VAL A 12 -1.93 0.50 20.32
CA VAL A 12 -0.62 -0.19 20.28
C VAL A 12 -0.66 -1.58 20.91
N SER A 13 -1.56 -1.82 21.88
CA SER A 13 -1.66 -3.10 22.58
C SER A 13 -2.08 -4.25 21.67
N ASP A 14 -3.00 -4.00 20.73
CA ASP A 14 -3.46 -5.04 19.80
C ASP A 14 -2.37 -5.38 18.78
N ILE A 15 -1.64 -4.37 18.31
CA ILE A 15 -0.50 -4.57 17.40
C ILE A 15 0.62 -5.34 18.12
N ALA A 16 0.96 -4.93 19.36
CA ALA A 16 1.98 -5.61 20.14
C ALA A 16 1.62 -7.07 20.42
N ARG A 17 0.32 -7.38 20.64
CA ARG A 17 -0.17 -8.76 20.79
C ARG A 17 0.05 -9.58 19.52
N LYS A 18 -0.19 -9.01 18.34
CA LYS A 18 0.11 -9.67 17.05
C LYS A 18 1.60 -10.00 16.92
N PHE A 19 2.48 -9.04 17.17
CA PHE A 19 3.93 -9.30 17.14
C PHE A 19 4.37 -10.32 18.18
N SER A 20 3.84 -10.27 19.41
CA SER A 20 4.11 -11.25 20.44
C SER A 20 3.68 -12.68 20.03
N SER A 21 2.51 -12.82 19.40
CA SER A 21 2.02 -14.12 18.89
C SER A 21 2.88 -14.68 17.76
N LEU A 22 3.59 -13.84 17.02
CA LEU A 22 4.60 -14.22 16.02
C LEU A 22 5.97 -14.59 16.62
N GLY A 23 6.11 -14.52 17.97
CA GLY A 23 7.35 -14.85 18.67
C GLY A 23 8.33 -13.69 18.84
N PHE A 24 7.95 -12.47 18.48
CA PHE A 24 8.81 -11.30 18.70
C PHE A 24 8.86 -10.93 20.19
N LYS A 25 10.07 -10.64 20.68
CA LYS A 25 10.27 -9.98 21.97
C LYS A 25 9.95 -8.51 21.87
N LEU A 26 9.21 -8.00 22.85
CA LEU A 26 8.75 -6.63 22.88
C LEU A 26 9.69 -5.78 23.73
N TYR A 27 10.18 -4.69 23.17
CA TYR A 27 10.93 -3.64 23.84
C TYR A 27 10.15 -2.34 23.73
N ALA A 28 10.01 -1.58 24.78
CA ALA A 28 9.28 -0.31 24.73
C ALA A 28 9.85 0.73 25.68
N THR A 29 9.65 2.02 25.37
CA THR A 29 9.89 3.11 26.30
C THR A 29 8.91 3.03 27.48
N GLU A 30 9.30 3.53 28.65
CA GLU A 30 8.57 3.40 29.91
C GLU A 30 7.06 3.68 29.79
N GLY A 31 6.69 4.80 29.16
CA GLY A 31 5.27 5.16 29.00
C GLY A 31 4.48 4.21 28.11
N THR A 32 5.12 3.59 27.10
CA THR A 32 4.51 2.59 26.24
C THR A 32 4.52 1.22 26.92
N ALA A 33 5.60 0.86 27.61
CA ALA A 33 5.72 -0.40 28.32
C ALA A 33 4.62 -0.57 29.38
N LYS A 34 4.34 0.45 30.19
CA LYS A 34 3.26 0.44 31.20
C LYS A 34 1.89 0.08 30.59
N VAL A 35 1.59 0.59 29.39
CA VAL A 35 0.32 0.29 28.71
C VAL A 35 0.29 -1.16 28.23
N LEU A 36 1.38 -1.63 27.66
CA LEU A 36 1.49 -3.01 27.15
C LEU A 36 1.43 -4.03 28.30
N GLU A 37 2.13 -3.77 29.41
CA GLU A 37 2.10 -4.59 30.61
C GLU A 37 0.69 -4.65 31.23
N SER A 38 -0.01 -3.51 31.30
CA SER A 38 -1.41 -3.46 31.76
C SER A 38 -2.37 -4.26 30.88
N SER A 39 -1.98 -4.49 29.62
CA SER A 39 -2.70 -5.34 28.65
C SER A 39 -2.29 -6.82 28.71
N GLY A 40 -1.46 -7.21 29.70
CA GLY A 40 -1.01 -8.58 29.94
C GLY A 40 0.12 -9.05 28.99
N LEU A 41 0.86 -8.13 28.37
CA LEU A 41 1.99 -8.44 27.49
C LEU A 41 3.31 -8.38 28.26
N GLU A 42 4.21 -9.33 27.99
CA GLU A 42 5.57 -9.32 28.49
C GLU A 42 6.41 -8.34 27.65
N VAL A 43 6.96 -7.30 28.30
CA VAL A 43 7.69 -6.21 27.66
C VAL A 43 8.95 -5.88 28.43
N THR A 44 10.05 -5.70 27.71
CA THR A 44 11.29 -5.18 28.31
C THR A 44 11.29 -3.65 28.18
N THR A 45 11.27 -2.97 29.32
CA THR A 45 11.33 -1.51 29.36
C THR A 45 12.75 -1.03 29.02
N VAL A 46 12.83 -0.01 28.17
CA VAL A 46 14.09 0.59 27.73
C VAL A 46 14.12 2.08 28.05
N SER A 47 15.21 2.53 28.62
CA SER A 47 15.42 3.94 28.99
C SER A 47 15.45 4.84 27.74
N LYS A 48 15.06 6.09 27.90
CA LYS A 48 15.20 7.11 26.83
C LYS A 48 16.67 7.42 26.59
N ILE A 49 16.99 8.03 25.44
CA ILE A 49 18.35 8.30 25.00
C ILE A 49 19.19 9.06 26.03
N HIS A 50 18.56 9.88 26.89
CA HIS A 50 19.26 10.71 27.90
C HIS A 50 19.25 10.11 29.31
N GLU A 51 18.73 8.91 29.51
CA GLU A 51 18.46 8.31 30.82
C GLU A 51 19.36 7.10 31.14
N GLY A 52 20.65 7.14 30.81
CA GLY A 52 21.59 6.10 31.21
C GLY A 52 22.39 5.47 30.06
N GLU A 53 23.30 4.55 30.40
CA GLU A 53 24.16 3.87 29.43
C GLU A 53 23.40 2.82 28.59
N GLU A 54 22.49 2.08 29.20
CA GLU A 54 21.60 1.14 28.51
C GLU A 54 20.30 1.85 28.08
N ASN A 55 20.38 2.51 26.95
CA ASN A 55 19.29 3.30 26.41
C ASN A 55 18.80 2.78 25.04
N THR A 56 17.84 3.44 24.46
CA THR A 56 17.27 3.08 23.16
C THR A 56 18.32 2.95 22.06
N LEU A 57 19.34 3.82 21.99
CA LEU A 57 20.36 3.75 20.94
C LEU A 57 21.24 2.49 21.11
N THR A 58 21.65 2.19 22.33
CA THR A 58 22.42 0.98 22.66
C THR A 58 21.64 -0.31 22.29
N LEU A 59 20.32 -0.32 22.56
CA LEU A 59 19.46 -1.40 22.12
C LEU A 59 19.44 -1.56 20.59
N LEU A 60 19.33 -0.47 19.82
CA LEU A 60 19.35 -0.53 18.37
C LEU A 60 20.68 -1.08 17.83
N GLU A 61 21.79 -0.69 18.46
CA GLU A 61 23.14 -1.15 18.10
C GLU A 61 23.42 -2.61 18.46
N SER A 62 22.66 -3.17 19.39
CA SER A 62 22.82 -4.57 19.83
C SER A 62 22.41 -5.62 18.78
N GLY A 63 21.78 -5.21 17.67
CA GLY A 63 21.26 -6.11 16.64
C GLY A 63 20.02 -6.93 17.06
N LYS A 64 19.44 -6.66 18.24
CA LYS A 64 18.26 -7.38 18.76
C LYS A 64 16.95 -6.87 18.21
N VAL A 65 16.94 -5.71 17.52
CA VAL A 65 15.74 -5.04 17.04
C VAL A 65 15.55 -5.31 15.54
N ASN A 66 14.45 -5.98 15.20
CA ASN A 66 14.07 -6.26 13.81
C ASN A 66 13.18 -5.17 13.22
N TYR A 67 12.30 -4.59 14.04
CA TYR A 67 11.34 -3.57 13.62
C TYR A 67 11.19 -2.48 14.69
N ILE A 68 10.93 -1.26 14.24
CA ILE A 68 10.64 -0.12 15.12
C ILE A 68 9.27 0.43 14.78
N LEU A 69 8.43 0.63 15.79
CA LEU A 69 7.24 1.48 15.71
C LEU A 69 7.51 2.75 16.53
N SER A 70 7.64 3.88 15.84
CA SER A 70 7.90 5.18 16.46
C SER A 70 6.93 6.22 15.93
N THR A 71 5.85 6.48 16.69
CA THR A 71 4.92 7.56 16.35
C THR A 71 5.38 8.85 17.06
N SER A 72 5.58 9.91 16.27
CA SER A 72 6.08 11.17 16.81
C SER A 72 4.95 12.08 17.30
N THR A 73 5.21 12.82 18.36
CA THR A 73 4.46 14.01 18.73
C THR A 73 4.71 15.13 17.70
N ASN A 74 3.79 16.07 17.60
CA ASN A 74 3.81 17.14 16.58
C ASN A 74 5.16 17.90 16.48
N GLY A 75 5.67 18.00 15.25
CA GLY A 75 6.82 18.81 14.88
C GLY A 75 8.11 18.01 14.57
N ARG A 76 8.85 18.47 13.56
CA ARG A 76 10.16 17.91 13.20
C ARG A 76 11.28 18.68 13.91
N ILE A 77 11.40 18.57 15.23
CA ILE A 77 12.50 19.17 15.96
C ILE A 77 13.67 18.18 15.97
N PRO A 78 14.83 18.52 15.38
CA PRO A 78 15.98 17.59 15.26
C PRO A 78 16.53 17.09 16.60
N ALA A 79 16.25 17.80 17.69
CA ALA A 79 16.67 17.43 19.04
C ALA A 79 15.79 16.31 19.68
N ASN A 80 14.63 16.00 19.10
CA ASN A 80 13.74 15.02 19.64
C ASN A 80 14.29 13.59 19.49
N ASP A 81 14.06 12.78 20.49
CA ASP A 81 14.53 11.38 20.55
C ASP A 81 14.00 10.54 19.39
N ASP A 82 12.78 10.77 18.93
CA ASP A 82 12.19 10.08 17.78
C ASP A 82 12.95 10.32 16.47
N VAL A 83 13.52 11.53 16.27
CA VAL A 83 14.37 11.85 15.10
C VAL A 83 15.69 11.13 15.20
N LYS A 84 16.30 11.09 16.40
CA LYS A 84 17.58 10.38 16.62
C LYS A 84 17.41 8.87 16.43
N ILE A 85 16.34 8.29 16.97
CA ILE A 85 15.99 6.87 16.82
C ILE A 85 15.84 6.52 15.34
N ARG A 86 15.03 7.27 14.59
CA ARG A 86 14.82 7.01 13.15
C ARG A 86 16.08 7.17 12.32
N ARG A 87 16.89 8.19 12.60
CA ARG A 87 18.18 8.35 11.92
C ARG A 87 19.11 7.17 12.18
N ARG A 88 19.20 6.72 13.43
CA ARG A 88 20.05 5.58 13.79
C ARG A 88 19.53 4.28 13.19
N ALA A 89 18.22 4.06 13.23
CA ALA A 89 17.58 2.90 12.61
C ALA A 89 17.86 2.83 11.10
N CYS A 90 17.73 3.96 10.39
CA CYS A 90 18.06 4.04 8.96
C CYS A 90 19.53 3.66 8.68
N MET A 91 20.47 4.14 9.50
CA MET A 91 21.90 3.80 9.36
C MET A 91 22.18 2.31 9.62
N LEU A 92 21.37 1.66 10.46
CA LEU A 92 21.50 0.24 10.81
C LEU A 92 20.63 -0.66 9.91
N GLY A 93 19.89 -0.10 8.95
CA GLY A 93 19.00 -0.86 8.08
C GLY A 93 17.76 -1.43 8.78
N ILE A 94 17.36 -0.89 9.95
CA ILE A 94 16.21 -1.38 10.70
C ILE A 94 14.93 -0.71 10.18
N PRO A 95 13.94 -1.49 9.67
CA PRO A 95 12.67 -0.96 9.21
C PRO A 95 11.93 -0.21 10.32
N THR A 96 11.50 1.01 10.03
CA THR A 96 10.83 1.88 10.99
C THR A 96 9.47 2.32 10.47
N MET A 97 8.42 2.02 11.24
CA MET A 97 7.05 2.44 11.00
C MET A 97 6.74 3.69 11.83
N THR A 98 6.05 4.64 11.23
CA THR A 98 5.72 5.93 11.86
C THR A 98 4.22 6.11 12.10
N SER A 99 3.41 5.14 11.73
CA SER A 99 1.97 5.12 12.01
C SER A 99 1.51 3.76 12.51
N ILE A 100 0.47 3.76 13.29
CA ILE A 100 -0.21 2.59 13.83
C ILE A 100 -0.73 1.70 12.69
N ASP A 101 -1.37 2.29 11.67
CA ASP A 101 -1.92 1.56 10.53
C ASP A 101 -0.85 0.77 9.78
N THR A 102 0.32 1.38 9.55
CA THR A 102 1.44 0.70 8.87
C THR A 102 1.96 -0.46 9.71
N ALA A 103 2.06 -0.31 11.04
CA ALA A 103 2.49 -1.37 11.92
C ALA A 103 1.47 -2.51 11.99
N ASN A 104 0.18 -2.18 11.98
CA ASN A 104 -0.89 -3.17 11.93
C ASN A 104 -0.87 -3.95 10.60
N ALA A 105 -0.76 -3.25 9.47
CA ALA A 105 -0.66 -3.88 8.16
C ALA A 105 0.57 -4.80 8.04
N LEU A 106 1.72 -4.41 8.61
CA LEU A 106 2.90 -5.27 8.66
C LEU A 106 2.64 -6.52 9.51
N ALA A 107 2.04 -6.37 10.70
CA ALA A 107 1.71 -7.51 11.57
C ALA A 107 0.77 -8.49 10.86
N ASP A 108 -0.27 -8.00 10.21
CA ASP A 108 -1.22 -8.82 9.43
C ASP A 108 -0.53 -9.51 8.25
N SER A 109 0.37 -8.83 7.56
CA SER A 109 1.18 -9.42 6.49
C SER A 109 2.08 -10.54 6.99
N LEU A 110 2.75 -10.36 8.14
CA LEU A 110 3.58 -11.39 8.75
C LEU A 110 2.78 -12.58 9.29
N MET A 111 1.54 -12.35 9.73
CA MET A 111 0.61 -13.40 10.14
C MET A 111 0.00 -14.14 8.95
N SER A 112 0.02 -13.56 7.75
CA SER A 112 -0.49 -14.19 6.56
C SER A 112 0.35 -15.44 6.21
N ARG A 113 -0.34 -16.51 5.72
CA ARG A 113 0.33 -17.77 5.35
C ARG A 113 0.97 -17.71 3.95
N TYR A 114 1.22 -16.52 3.41
CA TYR A 114 1.90 -16.39 2.13
C TYR A 114 3.38 -16.77 2.31
N SER A 115 3.82 -17.76 1.55
CA SER A 115 5.23 -18.18 1.46
C SER A 115 5.88 -17.59 0.21
N GLU A 116 7.20 -17.60 0.14
CA GLU A 116 7.94 -17.21 -1.08
C GLU A 116 7.46 -17.97 -2.32
N ASN A 117 7.04 -19.24 -2.16
CA ASN A 117 6.52 -20.07 -3.24
C ASN A 117 5.08 -19.72 -3.67
N SER A 118 4.33 -18.95 -2.87
CA SER A 118 2.96 -18.52 -3.16
C SER A 118 2.86 -17.03 -3.50
N THR A 119 3.99 -16.32 -3.49
CA THR A 119 4.03 -14.87 -3.72
C THR A 119 4.79 -14.60 -5.01
N GLU A 120 4.14 -14.01 -5.99
CA GLU A 120 4.79 -13.52 -7.20
C GLU A 120 5.31 -12.09 -6.96
N LEU A 121 6.62 -11.92 -7.15
CA LEU A 121 7.22 -10.58 -7.14
C LEU A 121 6.86 -9.87 -8.44
N ILE A 122 6.00 -8.88 -8.34
CA ILE A 122 5.63 -8.04 -9.48
C ILE A 122 6.47 -6.76 -9.43
N ASP A 123 7.32 -6.58 -10.43
CA ASP A 123 8.02 -5.30 -10.62
C ASP A 123 7.03 -4.22 -11.04
N ILE A 124 6.73 -3.32 -10.11
CA ILE A 124 5.78 -2.21 -10.33
C ILE A 124 6.25 -1.30 -11.48
N ASN A 125 7.56 -1.17 -11.69
CA ASN A 125 8.11 -0.38 -12.79
C ASN A 125 7.92 -1.10 -14.13
N ASN A 126 7.99 -2.42 -14.15
CA ASN A 126 7.76 -3.24 -15.34
C ASN A 126 6.28 -3.55 -15.61
N ARG A 127 5.37 -3.37 -14.64
CA ARG A 127 3.93 -3.39 -14.93
C ARG A 127 3.51 -2.35 -15.97
N ARG A 128 4.23 -1.25 -16.05
CA ARG A 128 4.06 -0.27 -17.16
C ARG A 128 4.67 -0.72 -18.48
N SER A 129 5.46 -1.79 -18.51
CA SER A 129 6.21 -2.22 -19.70
C SER A 129 5.58 -3.39 -20.47
N VAL A 130 4.47 -3.97 -20.01
CA VAL A 130 3.60 -4.70 -20.94
C VAL A 130 2.86 -3.66 -21.77
N LYS A 131 3.60 -3.05 -22.68
CA LYS A 131 3.05 -2.18 -23.75
C LYS A 131 2.21 -3.09 -24.64
N ARG A 132 0.96 -3.32 -24.29
CA ARG A 132 0.00 -3.83 -25.26
C ARG A 132 -0.21 -2.71 -26.29
N LYS A 133 0.17 -2.97 -27.53
CA LYS A 133 -0.21 -2.07 -28.62
C LYS A 133 -1.71 -2.23 -28.82
N LEU A 134 -2.44 -1.18 -28.55
CA LEU A 134 -3.86 -1.11 -28.84
C LEU A 134 -4.03 -0.32 -30.15
N HIS A 135 -4.54 -0.97 -31.17
CA HIS A 135 -4.94 -0.30 -32.39
C HIS A 135 -6.35 0.25 -32.22
N PHE A 136 -6.52 1.52 -32.48
CA PHE A 136 -7.82 2.16 -32.36
C PHE A 136 -8.01 3.20 -33.48
N ILE A 137 -9.27 3.50 -33.74
CA ILE A 137 -9.68 4.62 -34.59
C ILE A 137 -10.57 5.54 -33.75
N LYS A 138 -10.24 6.82 -33.73
CA LYS A 138 -11.10 7.81 -33.09
C LYS A 138 -12.03 8.43 -34.15
N MET A 139 -13.32 8.31 -33.93
CA MET A 139 -14.35 8.89 -34.80
C MET A 139 -15.29 9.77 -34.01
N GLN A 140 -15.88 10.76 -34.68
CA GLN A 140 -16.90 11.62 -34.11
C GLN A 140 -18.12 11.74 -35.05
N GLY A 141 -19.28 11.86 -34.45
CA GLY A 141 -20.52 12.18 -35.15
C GLY A 141 -21.38 13.12 -34.31
N CYS A 142 -21.76 14.27 -34.88
CA CYS A 142 -22.61 15.27 -34.22
C CYS A 142 -22.07 15.73 -32.84
N GLY A 143 -20.75 15.78 -32.68
CA GLY A 143 -20.13 16.21 -31.42
C GLY A 143 -19.90 15.09 -30.39
N ASN A 144 -20.33 13.87 -30.69
CA ASN A 144 -20.12 12.70 -29.84
C ASN A 144 -18.93 11.91 -30.37
N ASP A 145 -17.83 11.80 -29.59
CA ASP A 145 -16.57 11.21 -30.04
C ASP A 145 -16.24 9.93 -29.27
N TYR A 146 -16.06 8.83 -30.02
CA TYR A 146 -15.76 7.52 -29.48
C TYR A 146 -14.44 6.96 -30.02
N ILE A 147 -13.83 6.11 -29.20
CA ILE A 147 -12.62 5.37 -29.53
C ILE A 147 -13.04 3.96 -29.94
N TYR A 148 -12.85 3.61 -31.22
CA TYR A 148 -13.22 2.31 -31.79
C TYR A 148 -12.04 1.36 -31.72
N ILE A 149 -12.27 0.17 -31.20
CA ILE A 149 -11.26 -0.87 -31.01
C ILE A 149 -11.73 -2.15 -31.70
N ASP A 150 -10.88 -2.67 -32.58
CA ASP A 150 -11.09 -3.97 -33.22
C ASP A 150 -10.72 -5.09 -32.22
N CYS A 151 -11.68 -5.98 -31.97
CA CYS A 151 -11.56 -7.11 -31.05
C CYS A 151 -11.75 -8.46 -31.76
N PHE A 152 -11.54 -8.54 -33.08
CA PHE A 152 -11.63 -9.80 -33.81
C PHE A 152 -10.49 -10.78 -33.44
N ASP A 153 -9.28 -10.24 -33.27
CA ASP A 153 -8.08 -11.05 -32.99
C ASP A 153 -7.69 -11.05 -31.51
N SER A 154 -8.26 -10.17 -30.70
CA SER A 154 -7.90 -10.04 -29.26
C SER A 154 -9.07 -9.56 -28.42
N GLU A 155 -9.31 -10.21 -27.31
CA GLU A 155 -10.33 -9.82 -26.34
C GLU A 155 -9.77 -8.77 -25.37
N ILE A 156 -10.64 -7.85 -24.94
CA ILE A 156 -10.32 -6.83 -23.92
C ILE A 156 -10.83 -7.33 -22.58
N ASP A 157 -9.92 -7.55 -21.62
CA ASP A 157 -10.22 -8.18 -20.33
C ASP A 157 -11.12 -7.31 -19.40
N SER A 158 -11.01 -5.99 -19.48
CA SER A 158 -11.75 -5.07 -18.59
C SER A 158 -12.14 -3.80 -19.36
N PRO A 159 -13.14 -3.91 -20.27
CA PRO A 159 -13.50 -2.79 -21.12
C PRO A 159 -14.07 -1.61 -20.34
N GLU A 160 -14.74 -1.83 -19.22
CA GLU A 160 -15.26 -0.80 -18.33
C GLU A 160 -14.13 0.10 -17.83
N PHE A 161 -13.08 -0.51 -17.30
CA PHE A 161 -11.91 0.22 -16.81
C PHE A 161 -11.14 0.89 -17.96
N LEU A 162 -10.99 0.20 -19.08
CA LEU A 162 -10.32 0.75 -20.25
C LEU A 162 -11.03 1.99 -20.78
N SER A 163 -12.38 1.98 -20.77
CA SER A 163 -13.19 3.14 -21.18
C SER A 163 -12.89 4.36 -20.32
N VAL A 164 -12.87 4.21 -19.01
CA VAL A 164 -12.57 5.31 -18.08
C VAL A 164 -11.18 5.90 -18.36
N VAL A 165 -10.17 5.04 -18.52
CA VAL A 165 -8.78 5.48 -18.73
C VAL A 165 -8.58 6.15 -20.08
N LEU A 166 -9.07 5.54 -21.17
CA LEU A 166 -8.87 6.05 -22.51
C LEU A 166 -9.71 7.29 -22.82
N SER A 167 -10.89 7.42 -22.22
CA SER A 167 -11.79 8.55 -22.45
C SER A 167 -11.38 9.82 -21.73
N ASP A 168 -10.44 9.75 -20.76
CA ASP A 168 -9.92 10.93 -20.10
C ASP A 168 -9.28 11.89 -21.10
N ARG A 169 -9.73 13.16 -21.13
CA ARG A 169 -9.27 14.16 -22.11
C ARG A 169 -7.92 14.77 -21.76
N HIS A 170 -7.38 14.53 -20.55
CA HIS A 170 -6.09 15.07 -20.11
C HIS A 170 -4.99 14.00 -20.09
N PHE A 171 -5.34 12.76 -19.70
CA PHE A 171 -4.36 11.69 -19.47
C PHE A 171 -4.56 10.49 -20.40
N GLY A 172 -5.70 10.42 -21.12
CA GLY A 172 -6.03 9.39 -22.10
C GLY A 172 -6.02 9.90 -23.54
N ILE A 173 -6.72 9.19 -24.42
CA ILE A 173 -6.97 9.59 -25.83
C ILE A 173 -8.02 10.72 -25.86
N GLY A 174 -8.93 10.73 -24.87
CA GLY A 174 -10.05 11.63 -24.75
C GLY A 174 -11.22 11.21 -25.65
N GLY A 175 -12.42 11.16 -25.09
CA GLY A 175 -13.64 10.79 -25.81
C GLY A 175 -14.84 10.71 -24.88
N ASP A 176 -15.99 10.35 -25.46
CA ASP A 176 -17.23 10.12 -24.71
C ASP A 176 -17.37 8.64 -24.29
N GLY A 177 -16.45 7.79 -24.77
CA GLY A 177 -16.41 6.37 -24.46
C GLY A 177 -15.59 5.56 -25.46
N ILE A 178 -15.66 4.24 -25.34
CA ILE A 178 -15.09 3.29 -26.29
C ILE A 178 -16.17 2.44 -26.94
N VAL A 179 -15.91 2.01 -28.17
CA VAL A 179 -16.73 1.06 -28.92
C VAL A 179 -15.86 -0.13 -29.30
N LEU A 180 -16.24 -1.33 -28.86
CA LEU A 180 -15.61 -2.57 -29.21
C LEU A 180 -16.35 -3.23 -30.38
N ILE A 181 -15.62 -3.57 -31.43
CA ILE A 181 -16.11 -4.34 -32.57
C ILE A 181 -15.67 -5.78 -32.37
N CYS A 182 -16.59 -6.63 -31.92
CA CYS A 182 -16.30 -8.01 -31.52
C CYS A 182 -16.85 -9.00 -32.56
N PRO A 183 -16.32 -10.23 -32.63
CA PRO A 183 -16.88 -11.29 -33.44
C PRO A 183 -18.32 -11.64 -33.03
N SER A 184 -19.16 -12.00 -33.99
CA SER A 184 -20.54 -12.41 -33.79
C SER A 184 -20.80 -13.76 -34.42
N ARG A 185 -21.72 -14.54 -33.86
CA ARG A 185 -22.17 -15.82 -34.45
C ARG A 185 -23.40 -15.67 -35.33
N VAL A 186 -24.04 -14.50 -35.27
CA VAL A 186 -25.37 -14.28 -35.91
C VAL A 186 -25.38 -13.08 -36.84
N ALA A 187 -24.29 -12.30 -36.88
CA ALA A 187 -24.13 -11.12 -37.73
C ALA A 187 -22.64 -10.97 -38.10
N ASP A 188 -22.31 -10.02 -38.98
CA ASP A 188 -20.93 -9.74 -39.40
C ASP A 188 -20.04 -9.30 -38.23
N ALA A 189 -20.59 -8.55 -37.27
CA ALA A 189 -19.93 -8.14 -36.06
C ALA A 189 -20.93 -7.88 -34.91
N LYS A 190 -20.44 -7.87 -33.68
CA LYS A 190 -21.14 -7.42 -32.48
C LYS A 190 -20.49 -6.15 -31.97
N MET A 191 -21.28 -5.09 -31.80
CA MET A 191 -20.82 -3.87 -31.16
C MET A 191 -21.11 -3.88 -29.66
N ARG A 192 -20.12 -3.48 -28.86
CA ARG A 192 -20.28 -3.18 -27.43
C ARG A 192 -19.78 -1.76 -27.19
N MET A 193 -20.57 -0.98 -26.50
CA MET A 193 -20.26 0.44 -26.24
C MET A 193 -20.14 0.67 -24.74
N PHE A 194 -19.10 1.36 -24.33
CA PHE A 194 -18.86 1.75 -22.95
C PHE A 194 -18.68 3.26 -22.87
N ASN A 195 -19.45 3.88 -21.98
CA ASN A 195 -19.39 5.30 -21.73
C ASN A 195 -18.09 5.67 -20.99
N LYS A 196 -17.76 6.95 -20.94
CA LYS A 196 -16.59 7.48 -20.23
C LYS A 196 -16.56 7.17 -18.72
N ASP A 197 -17.69 6.83 -18.11
CA ASP A 197 -17.82 6.41 -16.73
C ASP A 197 -17.65 4.89 -16.52
N GLY A 198 -17.42 4.15 -17.60
CA GLY A 198 -17.27 2.70 -17.61
C GLY A 198 -18.59 1.94 -17.72
N SER A 199 -19.73 2.59 -17.72
CA SER A 199 -21.03 1.91 -17.91
C SER A 199 -21.16 1.38 -19.33
N GLU A 200 -21.63 0.11 -19.49
CA GLU A 200 -21.97 -0.44 -20.80
C GLU A 200 -23.30 0.14 -21.28
N GLY A 201 -23.28 0.82 -22.42
CA GLY A 201 -24.46 1.37 -23.06
C GLY A 201 -25.30 0.28 -23.72
N MET A 202 -26.59 0.25 -23.40
CA MET A 202 -27.53 -0.52 -24.21
C MET A 202 -27.79 0.27 -25.48
N MET A 203 -27.57 -0.38 -26.64
CA MET A 203 -27.88 0.24 -27.94
C MET A 203 -29.37 0.49 -28.06
N CYS A 204 -29.72 1.67 -28.54
CA CYS A 204 -31.05 2.00 -29.01
C CYS A 204 -31.33 1.31 -30.34
#